data_02ec514ad534125ecad0fc2ac5e5edf0
#
_entry.id   02ec514ad534125ecad0fc2ac5e5edf0
#
_cell.length_a   1.000
_cell.length_b   1.000
_cell.length_c   1.000
_cell.angle_alpha   90.00
_cell.angle_beta   90.00
_cell.angle_gamma   90.00
#
_symmetry.space_group_name_H-M   'P 1'
#
loop_
_entity.id
_entity.type
_entity.pdbx_description
1 polymer ?
#
loop_
_entity_poly.entity_id
_entity_poly.type
_entity_poly.pdbx_seq_one_letter_code
_entity_poly.pdbx_strand_id
1 'polypeptide(L)'
;MVREVNRQFIEKIAGFKVIGQASNGVEGIAQIQKLKPELVFMDIFMPEQDGVTSLRKIRELKLPVDVITVTAANDMETVKQVLHLGVFDYIMKPFSFERVQGTLENYLRFKKQMQTERELTQGELDQLFHYHDGHNEVQQSNVIRSEKSLPKGFNRATLEKVVHYLQSVEGASAEEVASGVGIARVTARRYLDYLEKQEEITMDVHYGGIGRPVNYYFSK
;
A
#
# COMPACT_ATOMS: atom_id res chain seq x y z
N MET A 1 19.56 19.39 6.52
CA MET A 1 18.50 19.75 5.56
C MET A 1 17.40 18.71 5.53
N VAL A 2 17.62 17.43 5.18
CA VAL A 2 16.55 16.40 5.10
C VAL A 2 15.81 16.18 6.43
N ARG A 3 16.51 16.13 7.56
CA ARG A 3 15.88 15.95 8.90
C ARG A 3 14.91 17.07 9.27
N GLU A 4 15.23 18.29 8.91
CA GLU A 4 14.38 19.45 9.20
C GLU A 4 13.09 19.44 8.34
N VAL A 5 13.20 19.04 7.08
CA VAL A 5 12.04 18.87 6.20
C VAL A 5 11.11 17.76 6.73
N ASN A 6 11.68 16.64 7.14
CA ASN A 6 10.92 15.54 7.73
C ASN A 6 10.21 15.98 9.01
N ARG A 7 10.90 16.70 9.88
CA ARG A 7 10.29 17.27 11.09
C ARG A 7 9.10 18.18 10.76
N GLN A 8 9.28 19.11 9.83
CA GLN A 8 8.21 20.03 9.42
C GLN A 8 7.00 19.31 8.83
N PHE A 9 7.21 18.21 8.09
CA PHE A 9 6.12 17.40 7.57
C PHE A 9 5.35 16.71 8.70
N ILE A 10 6.06 16.09 9.63
CA ILE A 10 5.44 15.37 10.76
C ILE A 10 4.68 16.34 11.67
N GLU A 11 5.26 17.49 12.04
CA GLU A 11 4.64 18.45 12.96
C GLU A 11 3.42 19.19 12.37
N LYS A 12 3.24 19.17 11.04
CA LYS A 12 2.01 19.65 10.39
C LYS A 12 0.81 18.72 10.55
N ILE A 13 1.05 17.45 10.92
CA ILE A 13 0.00 16.44 11.03
C ILE A 13 -0.48 16.39 12.48
N ALA A 14 -1.78 16.64 12.68
CA ALA A 14 -2.38 16.63 14.00
C ALA A 14 -2.16 15.26 14.71
N GLY A 15 -1.80 15.32 15.99
CA GLY A 15 -1.53 14.12 16.79
C GLY A 15 -0.07 13.69 16.85
N PHE A 16 0.83 14.35 16.11
CA PHE A 16 2.27 14.06 16.14
C PHE A 16 3.09 15.23 16.64
N LYS A 17 4.13 14.89 17.40
CA LYS A 17 5.15 15.83 17.90
C LYS A 17 6.52 15.18 17.81
N VAL A 18 7.48 15.86 17.23
CA VAL A 18 8.86 15.40 17.20
C VAL A 18 9.53 15.73 18.55
N ILE A 19 9.89 14.69 19.30
CA ILE A 19 10.48 14.80 20.63
C ILE A 19 11.99 14.59 20.66
N GLY A 20 12.58 14.13 19.54
CA GLY A 20 14.02 13.91 19.42
C GLY A 20 14.45 13.74 17.97
N GLN A 21 15.74 13.96 17.73
CA GLN A 21 16.39 13.74 16.44
C GLN A 21 17.78 13.14 16.68
N ALA A 22 18.22 12.25 15.80
CA ALA A 22 19.52 11.64 15.84
C ALA A 22 20.23 11.75 14.49
N SER A 23 21.55 11.73 14.48
CA SER A 23 22.38 11.83 13.27
C SER A 23 22.82 10.48 12.73
N ASN A 24 22.82 9.46 13.55
CA ASN A 24 23.20 8.08 13.23
C ASN A 24 22.43 7.07 14.09
N GLY A 25 22.60 5.78 13.80
CA GLY A 25 21.89 4.72 14.49
C GLY A 25 22.25 4.57 15.97
N VAL A 26 23.48 4.84 16.35
CA VAL A 26 23.94 4.73 17.76
C VAL A 26 23.25 5.79 18.62
N GLU A 27 23.30 7.04 18.18
CA GLU A 27 22.59 8.15 18.84
C GLU A 27 21.07 7.89 18.86
N GLY A 28 20.52 7.38 17.75
CA GLY A 28 19.10 7.04 17.62
C GLY A 28 18.63 6.06 18.69
N ILE A 29 19.35 4.96 18.90
CA ILE A 29 19.04 3.96 19.92
C ILE A 29 19.10 4.56 21.32
N ALA A 30 20.14 5.35 21.62
CA ALA A 30 20.27 6.03 22.92
C ALA A 30 19.09 6.99 23.18
N GLN A 31 18.66 7.72 22.16
CA GLN A 31 17.51 8.61 22.26
C GLN A 31 16.19 7.84 22.43
N ILE A 32 15.99 6.72 21.72
CA ILE A 32 14.81 5.85 21.88
C ILE A 32 14.71 5.36 23.34
N GLN A 33 15.80 4.88 23.90
CA GLN A 33 15.84 4.42 25.31
C GLN A 33 15.49 5.54 26.31
N LYS A 34 16.00 6.74 26.06
CA LYS A 34 15.81 7.91 26.93
C LYS A 34 14.42 8.50 26.82
N LEU A 35 13.96 8.74 25.59
CA LEU A 35 12.73 9.49 25.30
C LEU A 35 11.50 8.61 25.16
N LYS A 36 11.69 7.30 24.94
CA LYS A 36 10.62 6.29 24.75
C LYS A 36 9.54 6.76 23.78
N PRO A 37 9.91 7.11 22.53
CA PRO A 37 8.94 7.50 21.53
C PRO A 37 8.03 6.33 21.17
N GLU A 38 6.80 6.61 20.74
CA GLU A 38 5.91 5.60 20.18
C GLU A 38 6.30 5.22 18.76
N LEU A 39 6.82 6.18 17.98
CA LEU A 39 7.14 6.02 16.56
C LEU A 39 8.49 6.65 16.24
N VAL A 40 9.24 6.00 15.37
CA VAL A 40 10.53 6.48 14.83
C VAL A 40 10.50 6.50 13.31
N PHE A 41 10.88 7.62 12.72
CA PHE A 41 11.26 7.70 11.31
C PHE A 41 12.75 7.44 11.18
N MET A 42 13.12 6.37 10.48
CA MET A 42 14.51 5.90 10.40
C MET A 42 14.97 5.83 8.94
N ASP A 43 16.04 6.56 8.63
CA ASP A 43 16.74 6.36 7.36
C ASP A 43 17.52 5.04 7.40
N ILE A 44 17.52 4.34 6.28
CA ILE A 44 18.33 3.12 6.14
C ILE A 44 19.81 3.47 5.94
N PHE A 45 20.09 4.50 5.14
CA PHE A 45 21.46 4.92 4.86
C PHE A 45 21.91 6.03 5.81
N MET A 46 22.50 5.64 6.92
CA MET A 46 23.06 6.55 7.91
C MET A 46 24.55 6.28 8.11
N PRO A 47 25.34 7.31 8.47
CA PRO A 47 26.75 7.12 8.83
C PRO A 47 26.88 6.34 10.14
N GLU A 48 28.06 5.78 10.40
CA GLU A 48 28.47 5.01 11.58
C GLU A 48 27.70 3.70 11.77
N GLN A 49 26.42 3.76 11.93
CA GLN A 49 25.53 2.58 12.04
C GLN A 49 24.31 2.79 11.16
N ASP A 50 24.13 1.92 10.18
CA ASP A 50 23.00 1.93 9.25
C ASP A 50 21.66 1.61 9.92
N GLY A 51 20.57 1.90 9.20
CA GLY A 51 19.21 1.70 9.71
C GLY A 51 18.83 0.24 9.92
N VAL A 52 19.31 -0.68 9.07
CA VAL A 52 19.01 -2.12 9.21
C VAL A 52 19.63 -2.66 10.50
N THR A 53 20.91 -2.34 10.74
CA THR A 53 21.61 -2.71 11.97
C THR A 53 20.95 -2.07 13.19
N SER A 54 20.55 -0.81 13.10
CA SER A 54 19.86 -0.11 14.16
C SER A 54 18.49 -0.74 14.49
N LEU A 55 17.72 -1.07 13.46
CA LEU A 55 16.42 -1.75 13.61
C LEU A 55 16.58 -3.12 14.27
N ARG A 56 17.59 -3.91 13.86
CA ARG A 56 17.90 -5.19 14.50
C ARG A 56 18.20 -5.02 15.98
N LYS A 57 19.04 -4.06 16.35
CA LYS A 57 19.34 -3.76 17.76
C LYS A 57 18.11 -3.32 18.56
N ILE A 58 17.22 -2.51 17.96
CA ILE A 58 15.94 -2.14 18.58
C ILE A 58 15.12 -3.38 18.93
N ARG A 59 15.06 -4.37 18.03
CA ARG A 59 14.33 -5.63 18.26
C ARG A 59 15.04 -6.53 19.29
N GLU A 60 16.35 -6.64 19.23
CA GLU A 60 17.16 -7.38 20.22
C GLU A 60 17.00 -6.83 21.64
N LEU A 61 16.97 -5.50 21.76
CA LEU A 61 16.75 -4.81 23.04
C LEU A 61 15.27 -4.79 23.46
N LYS A 62 14.37 -5.37 22.68
CA LYS A 62 12.92 -5.41 22.93
C LYS A 62 12.32 -4.03 23.22
N LEU A 63 12.81 -2.99 22.54
CA LEU A 63 12.28 -1.65 22.72
C LEU A 63 10.88 -1.56 22.09
N PRO A 64 9.85 -1.15 22.86
CA PRO A 64 8.47 -1.08 22.39
C PRO A 64 8.25 0.19 21.55
N VAL A 65 8.82 0.22 20.35
CA VAL A 65 8.75 1.35 19.44
C VAL A 65 8.40 0.86 18.04
N ASP A 66 7.46 1.55 17.41
CA ASP A 66 7.11 1.34 16.03
C ASP A 66 8.10 2.10 15.12
N VAL A 67 8.43 1.53 13.98
CA VAL A 67 9.42 2.13 13.08
C VAL A 67 8.83 2.27 11.67
N ILE A 68 8.92 3.46 11.11
CA ILE A 68 8.72 3.74 9.69
C ILE A 68 10.09 3.99 9.08
N THR A 69 10.46 3.20 8.08
CA THR A 69 11.74 3.40 7.40
C THR A 69 11.61 4.37 6.23
N VAL A 70 12.62 5.22 6.07
CA VAL A 70 12.71 6.19 4.98
C VAL A 70 14.00 5.90 4.22
N THR A 71 13.93 5.53 2.95
CA THR A 71 15.10 5.02 2.26
C THR A 71 15.17 5.45 0.79
N ALA A 72 16.40 5.62 0.28
CA ALA A 72 16.66 5.70 -1.15
C ALA A 72 16.85 4.30 -1.78
N ALA A 73 16.85 3.23 -0.96
CA ALA A 73 17.01 1.89 -1.48
C ALA A 73 15.78 1.46 -2.27
N ASN A 74 16.03 1.01 -3.47
CA ASN A 74 15.08 0.33 -4.34
C ASN A 74 15.46 -1.15 -4.54
N ASP A 75 16.51 -1.62 -3.84
CA ASP A 75 16.90 -3.01 -3.91
C ASP A 75 16.00 -3.88 -3.02
N MET A 76 15.54 -4.99 -3.60
CA MET A 76 14.59 -5.90 -2.97
C MET A 76 15.15 -6.61 -1.74
N GLU A 77 16.48 -6.71 -1.61
CA GLU A 77 17.10 -7.40 -0.48
C GLU A 77 17.00 -6.55 0.79
N THR A 78 17.37 -5.27 0.71
CA THR A 78 17.23 -4.32 1.81
C THR A 78 15.76 -4.18 2.23
N VAL A 79 14.83 -4.07 1.27
CA VAL A 79 13.40 -3.98 1.55
C VAL A 79 12.91 -5.22 2.31
N LYS A 80 13.27 -6.43 1.86
CA LYS A 80 12.91 -7.68 2.54
C LYS A 80 13.46 -7.75 3.96
N GLN A 81 14.73 -7.38 4.17
CA GLN A 81 15.34 -7.38 5.50
C GLN A 81 14.58 -6.47 6.46
N VAL A 82 14.25 -5.26 6.01
CA VAL A 82 13.50 -4.28 6.80
C VAL A 82 12.10 -4.79 7.14
N LEU A 83 11.37 -5.35 6.18
CA LEU A 83 10.04 -5.94 6.40
C LEU A 83 10.08 -7.11 7.39
N HIS A 84 11.07 -8.02 7.29
CA HIS A 84 11.25 -9.11 8.23
C HIS A 84 11.56 -8.65 9.67
N LEU A 85 12.11 -7.46 9.84
CA LEU A 85 12.36 -6.83 11.14
C LEU A 85 11.12 -6.13 11.73
N GLY A 86 9.96 -6.23 11.06
CA GLY A 86 8.69 -5.76 11.57
C GLY A 86 8.59 -4.23 11.65
N VAL A 87 8.90 -3.53 10.56
CA VAL A 87 8.60 -2.11 10.45
C VAL A 87 7.11 -1.89 10.21
N PHE A 88 6.58 -0.78 10.68
CA PHE A 88 5.20 -0.41 10.44
C PHE A 88 4.96 -0.05 8.97
N ASP A 89 5.86 0.74 8.36
CA ASP A 89 5.77 1.13 6.95
C ASP A 89 7.16 1.51 6.43
N TYR A 90 7.27 1.66 5.11
CA TYR A 90 8.48 2.20 4.47
C TYR A 90 8.12 3.30 3.48
N ILE A 91 8.98 4.32 3.37
CA ILE A 91 8.82 5.45 2.47
C ILE A 91 10.05 5.56 1.60
N MET A 92 9.85 5.50 0.27
CA MET A 92 10.95 5.69 -0.69
C MET A 92 11.20 7.17 -0.93
N LYS A 93 12.48 7.57 -0.95
CA LYS A 93 12.93 8.91 -1.37
C LYS A 93 13.03 8.97 -2.92
N PRO A 94 12.61 10.10 -3.55
CA PRO A 94 12.00 11.28 -2.96
C PRO A 94 10.52 11.06 -2.62
N PHE A 95 10.04 11.64 -1.52
CA PHE A 95 8.65 11.53 -1.10
C PHE A 95 8.00 12.90 -0.94
N SER A 96 6.68 12.94 -1.09
CA SER A 96 5.86 14.13 -0.92
C SER A 96 5.29 14.21 0.51
N PHE A 97 4.75 15.38 0.86
CA PHE A 97 4.04 15.59 2.13
C PHE A 97 2.85 14.64 2.25
N GLU A 98 2.09 14.44 1.17
CA GLU A 98 0.91 13.57 1.12
C GLU A 98 1.26 12.13 1.45
N ARG A 99 2.44 11.63 1.00
CA ARG A 99 2.91 10.29 1.33
C ARG A 99 3.17 10.14 2.84
N VAL A 100 3.82 11.12 3.46
CA VAL A 100 4.06 11.14 4.91
C VAL A 100 2.74 11.24 5.67
N GLN A 101 1.85 12.12 5.22
CA GLN A 101 0.53 12.32 5.82
C GLN A 101 -0.27 11.02 5.80
N GLY A 102 -0.40 10.37 4.65
CA GLY A 102 -1.13 9.11 4.51
C GLY A 102 -0.58 8.00 5.42
N THR A 103 0.75 7.87 5.50
CA THR A 103 1.40 6.90 6.39
C THR A 103 1.10 7.18 7.87
N LEU A 104 1.16 8.44 8.30
CA LEU A 104 0.89 8.82 9.69
C LEU A 104 -0.59 8.72 10.06
N GLU A 105 -1.50 9.06 9.16
CA GLU A 105 -2.94 8.85 9.36
C GLU A 105 -3.28 7.36 9.50
N ASN A 106 -2.63 6.48 8.70
CA ASN A 106 -2.74 5.04 8.84
C ASN A 106 -2.23 4.55 10.20
N TYR A 107 -1.09 5.08 10.64
CA TYR A 107 -0.55 4.76 11.95
C TYR A 107 -1.51 5.14 13.09
N LEU A 108 -2.10 6.34 13.07
CA LEU A 108 -3.09 6.75 14.06
C LEU A 108 -4.31 5.84 14.09
N ARG A 109 -4.81 5.45 12.92
CA ARG A 109 -5.94 4.49 12.83
C ARG A 109 -5.58 3.14 13.45
N PHE A 110 -4.41 2.60 13.10
CA PHE A 110 -3.88 1.37 13.66
C PHE A 110 -3.77 1.44 15.19
N LYS A 111 -3.14 2.50 15.72
CA LYS A 111 -3.00 2.70 17.18
C LYS A 111 -4.36 2.79 17.88
N LYS A 112 -5.31 3.52 17.31
CA LYS A 112 -6.67 3.64 17.87
C LYS A 112 -7.38 2.28 17.94
N GLN A 113 -7.23 1.43 16.93
CA GLN A 113 -7.81 0.09 16.93
C GLN A 113 -7.15 -0.82 17.95
N MET A 114 -5.82 -0.75 18.10
CA MET A 114 -5.06 -1.53 19.08
C MET A 114 -5.33 -1.13 20.54
N GLN A 115 -5.80 0.10 20.79
CA GLN A 115 -6.15 0.59 22.14
C GLN A 115 -7.56 0.17 22.58
N THR A 116 -8.36 -0.42 21.71
CA THR A 116 -9.72 -0.84 22.05
C THR A 116 -9.65 -2.16 22.84
N GLU A 117 -10.01 -2.14 24.11
CA GLU A 117 -10.04 -3.31 25.03
C GLU A 117 -11.22 -4.27 24.72
N ARG A 118 -11.45 -4.60 23.48
CA ARG A 118 -12.49 -5.57 23.08
C ARG A 118 -11.86 -6.73 22.32
N GLU A 119 -12.50 -7.86 22.37
CA GLU A 119 -12.14 -8.99 21.49
C GLU A 119 -12.27 -8.54 20.01
N LEU A 120 -11.17 -8.71 19.28
CA LEU A 120 -11.15 -8.44 17.84
C LEU A 120 -11.79 -9.62 17.11
N THR A 121 -12.70 -9.34 16.23
CA THR A 121 -13.20 -10.35 15.29
C THR A 121 -12.15 -10.63 14.21
N GLN A 122 -12.20 -11.82 13.58
CA GLN A 122 -11.28 -12.16 12.50
C GLN A 122 -11.32 -11.12 11.37
N GLY A 123 -12.50 -10.57 11.03
CA GLY A 123 -12.64 -9.54 10.00
C GLY A 123 -11.95 -8.21 10.36
N GLU A 124 -11.97 -7.81 11.63
CA GLU A 124 -11.24 -6.62 12.11
C GLU A 124 -9.73 -6.86 12.10
N LEU A 125 -9.32 -8.07 12.44
CA LEU A 125 -7.92 -8.49 12.36
C LEU A 125 -7.42 -8.48 10.91
N ASP A 126 -8.20 -9.01 9.99
CA ASP A 126 -7.88 -9.00 8.56
C ASP A 126 -7.78 -7.56 8.03
N GLN A 127 -8.65 -6.66 8.45
CA GLN A 127 -8.54 -5.23 8.11
C GLN A 127 -7.25 -4.60 8.62
N LEU A 128 -6.82 -4.91 9.87
CA LEU A 128 -5.55 -4.43 10.42
C LEU A 128 -4.35 -4.87 9.59
N PHE A 129 -4.34 -6.11 9.11
CA PHE A 129 -3.24 -6.63 8.29
C PHE A 129 -3.30 -6.16 6.83
N HIS A 130 -4.48 -5.95 6.26
CA HIS A 130 -4.63 -5.43 4.89
C HIS A 130 -4.21 -3.96 4.74
N TYR A 131 -4.13 -3.19 5.82
CA TYR A 131 -3.54 -1.84 5.78
C TYR A 131 -2.04 -1.85 5.44
N HIS A 132 -1.34 -2.96 5.63
CA HIS A 132 0.08 -3.10 5.24
C HIS A 132 0.28 -3.37 3.74
N ASP A 133 -0.72 -3.91 3.04
CA ASP A 133 -0.61 -4.23 1.61
C ASP A 133 -1.04 -3.08 0.68
N GLY A 134 -1.60 -1.98 1.23
CA GLY A 134 -2.26 -0.90 0.49
C GLY A 134 -1.37 0.23 -0.04
N HIS A 135 -0.03 0.14 0.02
CA HIS A 135 0.84 1.27 -0.30
C HIS A 135 1.49 1.24 -1.69
N ASN A 136 0.69 1.03 -2.73
CA ASN A 136 1.13 1.31 -4.11
C ASN A 136 0.02 1.95 -4.96
N GLU A 137 -0.70 2.95 -4.43
CA GLU A 137 -1.54 3.76 -5.30
C GLU A 137 -1.44 5.24 -4.95
N VAL A 138 -0.66 5.94 -5.78
CA VAL A 138 -0.72 7.38 -5.95
C VAL A 138 -2.09 7.72 -6.54
N GLN A 139 -2.80 8.57 -5.81
CA GLN A 139 -3.89 9.45 -6.21
C GLN A 139 -4.45 9.32 -7.64
N GLN A 140 -5.75 9.02 -7.77
CA GLN A 140 -6.65 9.92 -8.48
C GLN A 140 -8.14 9.60 -8.18
N SER A 141 -8.82 10.65 -7.72
CA SER A 141 -10.23 10.98 -7.92
C SER A 141 -11.34 9.98 -7.61
N ASN A 142 -12.11 10.34 -6.59
CA ASN A 142 -13.57 10.29 -6.48
C ASN A 142 -14.37 9.46 -7.49
N VAL A 143 -15.29 8.74 -6.88
CA VAL A 143 -16.49 8.06 -7.39
C VAL A 143 -16.27 6.56 -7.60
N ILE A 144 -16.65 5.77 -6.66
CA ILE A 144 -17.78 4.84 -6.66
C ILE A 144 -17.79 4.05 -5.35
N ARG A 145 -18.92 4.14 -4.69
CA ARG A 145 -19.31 3.34 -3.53
C ARG A 145 -19.52 1.88 -3.95
N SER A 146 -18.72 0.97 -3.37
CA SER A 146 -19.26 -0.25 -2.75
C SER A 146 -18.08 -1.11 -2.26
N GLU A 147 -18.03 -1.29 -0.94
CA GLU A 147 -17.13 -2.22 -0.26
C GLU A 147 -17.50 -3.67 -0.62
N LYS A 148 -16.83 -4.23 -1.62
CA LYS A 148 -16.74 -5.68 -1.77
C LYS A 148 -15.27 -6.02 -1.99
N SER A 149 -14.69 -6.77 -1.06
CA SER A 149 -13.34 -7.30 -1.18
C SER A 149 -13.20 -8.14 -2.45
N LEU A 150 -12.22 -7.82 -3.28
CA LEU A 150 -11.93 -8.59 -4.51
C LEU A 150 -11.56 -10.04 -4.17
N PRO A 151 -12.00 -11.02 -4.97
CA PRO A 151 -11.63 -12.42 -4.76
C PRO A 151 -10.12 -12.63 -4.83
N LYS A 152 -9.62 -13.67 -4.13
CA LYS A 152 -8.19 -14.04 -4.16
C LYS A 152 -7.69 -14.15 -5.61
N GLY A 153 -6.55 -13.52 -5.88
CA GLY A 153 -5.91 -13.50 -7.20
C GLY A 153 -6.38 -12.38 -8.14
N PHE A 154 -7.24 -11.48 -7.69
CA PHE A 154 -7.56 -10.25 -8.42
C PHE A 154 -6.68 -9.09 -7.92
N ASN A 155 -6.27 -8.23 -8.84
CA ASN A 155 -5.54 -7.01 -8.55
C ASN A 155 -6.43 -5.82 -8.91
N ARG A 156 -6.59 -4.87 -7.99
CA ARG A 156 -7.46 -3.72 -8.16
C ARG A 156 -7.03 -2.82 -9.32
N ALA A 157 -5.74 -2.56 -9.44
CA ALA A 157 -5.20 -1.75 -10.54
C ALA A 157 -5.46 -2.40 -11.92
N THR A 158 -5.43 -3.74 -12.00
CA THR A 158 -5.77 -4.45 -13.25
C THR A 158 -7.28 -4.36 -13.51
N LEU A 159 -8.12 -4.46 -12.49
CA LEU A 159 -9.57 -4.32 -12.62
C LEU A 159 -9.93 -2.92 -13.15
N GLU A 160 -9.35 -1.88 -12.57
CA GLU A 160 -9.56 -0.48 -12.99
C GLU A 160 -9.13 -0.24 -14.44
N LYS A 161 -7.99 -0.80 -14.86
CA LYS A 161 -7.55 -0.75 -16.27
C LYS A 161 -8.54 -1.43 -17.22
N VAL A 162 -9.09 -2.58 -16.81
CA VAL A 162 -10.10 -3.30 -17.61
C VAL A 162 -11.38 -2.48 -17.72
N VAL A 163 -11.87 -1.92 -16.62
CA VAL A 163 -13.06 -1.05 -16.60
C VAL A 163 -12.85 0.19 -17.46
N HIS A 164 -11.72 0.87 -17.28
CA HIS A 164 -11.39 2.07 -18.07
C HIS A 164 -11.31 1.78 -19.56
N TYR A 165 -10.72 0.66 -19.95
CA TYR A 165 -10.66 0.23 -21.35
C TYR A 165 -12.07 0.00 -21.90
N LEU A 166 -12.95 -0.71 -21.18
CA LEU A 166 -14.34 -0.95 -21.61
C LEU A 166 -15.13 0.34 -21.74
N GLN A 167 -14.87 1.33 -20.88
CA GLN A 167 -15.52 2.66 -20.99
C GLN A 167 -15.03 3.48 -22.18
N SER A 168 -13.88 3.17 -22.75
CA SER A 168 -13.29 3.84 -23.90
C SER A 168 -13.71 3.27 -25.25
N VAL A 169 -14.43 2.13 -25.24
CA VAL A 169 -14.90 1.43 -26.45
C VAL A 169 -16.38 1.10 -26.34
N GLU A 170 -17.06 0.94 -27.48
CA GLU A 170 -18.50 0.58 -27.49
C GLU A 170 -18.77 -0.85 -27.02
N GLY A 171 -17.74 -1.71 -27.04
CA GLY A 171 -17.75 -3.10 -26.58
C GLY A 171 -16.47 -3.79 -27.01
N ALA A 172 -16.06 -4.83 -26.26
CA ALA A 172 -14.83 -5.55 -26.56
C ALA A 172 -14.90 -7.03 -26.16
N SER A 173 -14.19 -7.88 -26.93
CA SER A 173 -13.91 -9.26 -26.58
C SER A 173 -12.79 -9.36 -25.53
N ALA A 174 -12.68 -10.53 -24.86
CA ALA A 174 -11.59 -10.78 -23.93
C ALA A 174 -10.19 -10.67 -24.55
N GLU A 175 -10.07 -10.86 -25.86
CA GLU A 175 -8.81 -10.73 -26.61
C GLU A 175 -8.43 -9.27 -26.85
N GLU A 176 -9.41 -8.45 -27.22
CA GLU A 176 -9.23 -7.00 -27.39
C GLU A 176 -8.90 -6.31 -26.06
N VAL A 177 -9.61 -6.66 -24.98
CA VAL A 177 -9.31 -6.18 -23.62
C VAL A 177 -7.89 -6.60 -23.21
N ALA A 178 -7.49 -7.85 -23.45
CA ALA A 178 -6.15 -8.34 -23.13
C ALA A 178 -5.06 -7.53 -23.83
N SER A 179 -5.26 -7.27 -25.14
CA SER A 179 -4.34 -6.47 -25.94
C SER A 179 -4.29 -5.02 -25.53
N GLY A 180 -5.45 -4.40 -25.27
CA GLY A 180 -5.56 -2.99 -24.91
C GLY A 180 -5.03 -2.67 -23.50
N VAL A 181 -5.17 -3.62 -22.56
CA VAL A 181 -4.71 -3.46 -21.17
C VAL A 181 -3.29 -4.00 -20.95
N GLY A 182 -2.76 -4.81 -21.88
CA GLY A 182 -1.44 -5.41 -21.77
C GLY A 182 -1.38 -6.59 -20.79
N ILE A 183 -2.44 -7.42 -20.75
CA ILE A 183 -2.54 -8.60 -19.88
C ILE A 183 -2.81 -9.88 -20.70
N ALA A 184 -2.63 -11.04 -20.10
CA ALA A 184 -2.96 -12.30 -20.77
C ALA A 184 -4.48 -12.44 -20.99
N ARG A 185 -4.93 -13.00 -22.12
CA ARG A 185 -6.34 -13.22 -22.45
C ARG A 185 -7.12 -13.96 -21.35
N VAL A 186 -6.50 -14.97 -20.74
CA VAL A 186 -7.10 -15.72 -19.61
C VAL A 186 -7.34 -14.81 -18.42
N THR A 187 -6.42 -13.89 -18.16
CA THR A 187 -6.57 -12.89 -17.11
C THR A 187 -7.70 -11.91 -17.44
N ALA A 188 -7.72 -11.34 -18.64
CA ALA A 188 -8.78 -10.46 -19.09
C ALA A 188 -10.16 -11.11 -18.93
N ARG A 189 -10.32 -12.35 -19.41
CA ARG A 189 -11.58 -13.09 -19.28
C ARG A 189 -12.01 -13.25 -17.81
N ARG A 190 -11.09 -13.56 -16.90
CA ARG A 190 -11.40 -13.70 -15.48
C ARG A 190 -11.91 -12.40 -14.85
N TYR A 191 -11.35 -11.26 -15.24
CA TYR A 191 -11.82 -9.95 -14.78
C TYR A 191 -13.18 -9.58 -15.38
N LEU A 192 -13.41 -9.88 -16.66
CA LEU A 192 -14.69 -9.67 -17.34
C LEU A 192 -15.80 -10.53 -16.73
N ASP A 193 -15.56 -11.82 -16.51
CA ASP A 193 -16.50 -12.73 -15.84
C ASP A 193 -16.84 -12.26 -14.39
N TYR A 194 -15.88 -11.63 -13.72
CA TYR A 194 -16.09 -11.04 -12.40
C TYR A 194 -16.98 -9.80 -12.47
N LEU A 195 -16.70 -8.87 -13.38
CA LEU A 195 -17.48 -7.64 -13.59
C LEU A 195 -18.92 -7.93 -14.04
N GLU A 196 -19.10 -8.93 -14.89
CA GLU A 196 -20.42 -9.42 -15.30
C GLU A 196 -21.23 -9.93 -14.10
N LYS A 197 -20.62 -10.76 -13.25
CA LYS A 197 -21.25 -11.27 -12.01
C LYS A 197 -21.57 -10.17 -10.98
N GLN A 198 -20.87 -9.05 -11.02
CA GLN A 198 -21.20 -7.87 -10.21
C GLN A 198 -22.23 -6.97 -10.87
N GLU A 199 -22.73 -7.33 -12.07
CA GLU A 199 -23.68 -6.55 -12.87
C GLU A 199 -23.14 -5.16 -13.29
N GLU A 200 -21.80 -4.98 -13.29
CA GLU A 200 -21.15 -3.74 -13.72
C GLU A 200 -21.02 -3.63 -15.24
N ILE A 201 -21.00 -4.78 -15.92
CA ILE A 201 -20.96 -4.87 -17.38
C ILE A 201 -22.02 -5.87 -17.87
N THR A 202 -22.34 -5.80 -19.16
CA THR A 202 -23.20 -6.78 -19.83
C THR A 202 -22.40 -7.59 -20.84
N MET A 203 -22.80 -8.81 -21.10
CA MET A 203 -22.18 -9.69 -22.08
C MET A 203 -23.20 -10.07 -23.16
N ASP A 204 -22.78 -10.03 -24.40
CA ASP A 204 -23.54 -10.56 -25.55
C ASP A 204 -22.69 -11.50 -26.37
N VAL A 205 -23.32 -12.46 -27.03
CA VAL A 205 -22.64 -13.50 -27.82
C VAL A 205 -22.69 -13.12 -29.29
N HIS A 206 -21.55 -12.77 -29.86
CA HIS A 206 -21.46 -12.45 -31.27
C HIS A 206 -21.12 -13.71 -32.09
N TYR A 207 -22.00 -14.04 -33.03
CA TYR A 207 -21.83 -15.14 -33.99
C TYR A 207 -21.18 -14.59 -35.25
N GLY A 208 -19.86 -14.77 -35.43
CA GLY A 208 -19.16 -14.51 -36.69
C GLY A 208 -19.40 -15.62 -37.71
N GLY A 209 -19.35 -15.32 -39.00
CA GLY A 209 -19.79 -16.24 -40.09
C GLY A 209 -19.09 -17.59 -40.14
N ILE A 210 -17.83 -17.76 -39.77
CA ILE A 210 -17.10 -19.03 -39.68
C ILE A 210 -16.23 -18.97 -38.43
N GLY A 211 -16.60 -19.72 -37.36
CA GLY A 211 -15.83 -19.80 -36.13
C GLY A 211 -16.70 -20.09 -34.89
N ARG A 212 -16.06 -20.19 -33.72
CA ARG A 212 -16.79 -20.29 -32.45
C ARG A 212 -17.34 -18.92 -32.08
N PRO A 213 -18.53 -18.84 -31.44
CA PRO A 213 -19.08 -17.58 -30.95
C PRO A 213 -18.11 -16.90 -29.99
N VAL A 214 -18.05 -15.59 -30.05
CA VAL A 214 -17.17 -14.76 -29.23
C VAL A 214 -18.03 -13.91 -28.30
N ASN A 215 -17.70 -13.93 -27.01
CA ASN A 215 -18.33 -13.08 -26.03
C ASN A 215 -17.80 -11.65 -26.15
N TYR A 216 -18.71 -10.69 -26.29
CA TYR A 216 -18.47 -9.25 -26.25
C TYR A 216 -19.02 -8.68 -24.94
N TYR A 217 -18.27 -7.76 -24.34
CA TYR A 217 -18.58 -7.15 -23.05
C TYR A 217 -18.76 -5.67 -23.23
N PHE A 218 -19.79 -5.10 -22.60
CA PHE A 218 -20.21 -3.70 -22.74
C PHE A 218 -20.28 -3.08 -21.36
N SER A 219 -19.73 -1.87 -21.23
CA SER A 219 -19.91 -1.05 -20.03
C SER A 219 -21.37 -0.62 -19.92
N LYS A 220 -21.91 -0.66 -18.70
CA LYS A 220 -23.24 -0.11 -18.42
C LYS A 220 -23.21 1.40 -18.28
#